data_4fb0cf5b65684fbeb50826de8b4982fd
#
_entry.id   4fb0cf5b65684fbeb50826de8b4982fd
#
_cell.length_a   1.000
_cell.length_b   1.000
_cell.length_c   1.000
_cell.angle_alpha   90.00
_cell.angle_beta   90.00
_cell.angle_gamma   90.00
#
_symmetry.space_group_name_H-M   'P 1'
#
loop_
_entity.id
_entity.type
_entity.pdbx_description
1 polymer ?
#
loop_
_entity_poly.entity_id
_entity_poly.type
_entity_poly.pdbx_seq_one_letter_code
_entity_poly.pdbx_strand_id
1 'polypeptide(L)'
;TRFVVNFKTCEIYQEKESRQKEGHPTITTVLKCVPKEVIVYDTILLDQPRSFKITWESQLSTRPFTTAGEAGGATVKEIEEYLINAGWSSSPRLVGGAVSATINSFIKNGLAIVQKDIDNPGFYYDSEKDMIISIKKKVREPSQAELLEAVQVLNQLGDVFKNNTKLLSTVLKWGLLSIFSYAKKQVGKWMPWLYLKGSAGSGKTTLAKIILYLHGTPTPENNIGGSGFDTQARVGAKLSKSCDPLLVNEPAGAFNRYSVVEMIKVCVESITGRGKMI
;
A
#
# COMPACT_ATOMS: atom_id res chain seq x y z
N THR A 1 -25.67 -23.30 -4.82
CA THR A 1 -24.53 -23.47 -3.87
C THR A 1 -24.45 -22.26 -2.96
N ARG A 2 -24.46 -22.44 -1.66
CA ARG A 2 -24.28 -21.39 -0.66
C ARG A 2 -23.27 -21.81 0.40
N PHE A 3 -22.64 -20.85 1.06
CA PHE A 3 -21.83 -21.08 2.25
C PHE A 3 -22.68 -20.77 3.49
N VAL A 4 -22.61 -21.62 4.48
CA VAL A 4 -23.34 -21.52 5.74
C VAL A 4 -22.36 -21.53 6.89
N VAL A 5 -22.52 -20.58 7.82
CA VAL A 5 -21.71 -20.46 9.03
C VAL A 5 -22.48 -21.07 10.20
N ASN A 6 -21.89 -22.07 10.84
CA ASN A 6 -22.46 -22.66 12.05
C ASN A 6 -21.62 -22.25 13.27
N PHE A 7 -22.12 -21.29 14.02
CA PHE A 7 -21.45 -20.79 15.23
C PHE A 7 -21.43 -21.80 16.38
N LYS A 8 -22.31 -22.81 16.39
CA LYS A 8 -22.32 -23.86 17.45
C LYS A 8 -21.19 -24.84 17.25
N THR A 9 -20.92 -25.25 16.02
CA THR A 9 -19.81 -26.16 15.70
C THR A 9 -18.53 -25.45 15.33
N CYS A 10 -18.56 -24.12 15.22
CA CYS A 10 -17.45 -23.28 14.73
C CYS A 10 -16.95 -23.75 13.35
N GLU A 11 -17.87 -24.02 12.44
CA GLU A 11 -17.54 -24.50 11.10
C GLU A 11 -18.23 -23.68 10.02
N ILE A 12 -17.56 -23.57 8.86
CA ILE A 12 -18.17 -23.06 7.62
C ILE A 12 -18.26 -24.25 6.67
N TYR A 13 -19.44 -24.47 6.12
CA TYR A 13 -19.66 -25.50 5.14
C TYR A 13 -20.32 -24.97 3.88
N GLN A 14 -20.06 -25.67 2.78
CA GLN A 14 -20.74 -25.45 1.52
C GLN A 14 -21.94 -26.38 1.43
N GLU A 15 -23.09 -25.80 1.09
CA GLU A 15 -24.31 -26.53 0.79
C GLU A 15 -24.58 -26.45 -0.72
N LYS A 16 -24.68 -27.59 -1.37
CA LYS A 16 -25.08 -27.70 -2.77
C LYS A 16 -26.44 -28.36 -2.87
N GLU A 17 -27.36 -27.72 -3.51
CA GLU A 17 -28.66 -28.33 -3.84
C GLU A 17 -28.46 -29.56 -4.71
N SER A 18 -29.26 -30.59 -4.42
CA SER A 18 -29.29 -31.79 -5.26
C SER A 18 -29.87 -31.42 -6.64
N ARG A 19 -29.29 -31.98 -7.69
CA ARG A 19 -29.86 -31.88 -9.05
C ARG A 19 -31.12 -32.75 -9.24
N GLN A 20 -31.39 -33.66 -8.31
CA GLN A 20 -32.59 -34.51 -8.30
C GLN A 20 -33.68 -33.81 -7.51
N LYS A 21 -34.94 -33.83 -8.00
CA LYS A 21 -36.07 -33.12 -7.42
C LYS A 21 -36.37 -33.48 -5.94
N GLU A 22 -35.93 -34.61 -5.46
CA GLU A 22 -36.14 -35.10 -4.07
C GLU A 22 -34.82 -35.42 -3.34
N GLY A 23 -33.69 -34.92 -3.87
CA GLY A 23 -32.36 -35.19 -3.29
C GLY A 23 -32.03 -34.27 -2.14
N HIS A 24 -31.46 -34.82 -1.06
CA HIS A 24 -30.93 -34.03 0.04
C HIS A 24 -29.71 -33.17 -0.42
N PRO A 25 -29.55 -31.96 0.10
CA PRO A 25 -28.40 -31.14 -0.22
C PRO A 25 -27.10 -31.80 0.24
N THR A 26 -26.06 -31.70 -0.57
CA THR A 26 -24.71 -32.17 -0.21
C THR A 26 -24.05 -31.11 0.65
N ILE A 27 -23.60 -31.50 1.84
CA ILE A 27 -22.89 -30.62 2.78
C ILE A 27 -21.41 -30.99 2.78
N THR A 28 -20.54 -30.02 2.59
CA THR A 28 -19.08 -30.17 2.61
C THR A 28 -18.48 -29.19 3.59
N THR A 29 -17.81 -29.63 4.65
CA THR A 29 -17.08 -28.74 5.56
C THR A 29 -15.91 -28.10 4.82
N VAL A 30 -15.80 -26.78 4.92
CA VAL A 30 -14.77 -25.97 4.27
C VAL A 30 -13.74 -25.48 5.28
N LEU A 31 -14.21 -24.85 6.35
CA LEU A 31 -13.36 -24.32 7.42
C LEU A 31 -13.81 -24.86 8.78
N LYS A 32 -12.84 -25.11 9.67
CA LYS A 32 -13.02 -25.50 11.07
C LYS A 32 -12.91 -24.28 12.01
N CYS A 33 -13.24 -23.13 11.51
CA CYS A 33 -13.29 -21.87 12.25
C CYS A 33 -14.37 -20.97 11.67
N VAL A 34 -14.87 -20.03 12.50
CA VAL A 34 -15.88 -19.05 12.13
C VAL A 34 -15.39 -17.63 12.46
N PRO A 35 -15.78 -16.63 11.70
CA PRO A 35 -15.43 -15.26 12.01
C PRO A 35 -16.21 -14.76 13.23
N LYS A 36 -15.49 -14.16 14.16
CA LYS A 36 -16.04 -13.41 15.30
C LYS A 36 -16.16 -11.93 15.01
N GLU A 37 -15.15 -11.40 14.34
CA GLU A 37 -15.05 -9.99 13.98
C GLU A 37 -14.46 -9.87 12.58
N VAL A 38 -15.01 -8.95 11.79
CA VAL A 38 -14.51 -8.61 10.46
C VAL A 38 -14.29 -7.11 10.39
N ILE A 39 -13.04 -6.68 10.23
CA ILE A 39 -12.68 -5.30 9.96
C ILE A 39 -12.36 -5.19 8.48
N VAL A 40 -13.02 -4.27 7.80
CA VAL A 40 -12.78 -3.95 6.39
C VAL A 40 -12.00 -2.66 6.34
N TYR A 41 -10.81 -2.71 5.77
CA TYR A 41 -10.03 -1.51 5.49
C TYR A 41 -10.46 -0.97 4.13
N ASP A 42 -11.23 0.10 4.17
CA ASP A 42 -11.66 0.80 2.97
C ASP A 42 -10.59 1.81 2.59
N THR A 43 -9.86 1.51 1.52
CA THR A 43 -8.76 2.36 1.07
C THR A 43 -9.32 3.51 0.24
N ILE A 44 -8.82 4.74 0.47
CA ILE A 44 -9.10 5.91 -0.39
C ILE A 44 -8.42 5.72 -1.78
N LEU A 45 -7.50 4.75 -1.86
CA LEU A 45 -6.80 4.40 -3.09
C LEU A 45 -7.71 3.53 -3.95
N LEU A 46 -8.24 4.09 -5.02
CA LEU A 46 -9.14 3.41 -5.97
C LEU A 46 -8.55 2.12 -6.57
N ASP A 47 -7.25 1.90 -6.48
CA ASP A 47 -6.50 0.83 -7.13
C ASP A 47 -6.07 -0.30 -6.21
N GLN A 48 -6.23 -0.14 -4.89
CA GLN A 48 -5.82 -1.20 -3.98
C GLN A 48 -7.01 -2.13 -3.70
N PRO A 49 -6.78 -3.45 -3.73
CA PRO A 49 -7.80 -4.40 -3.30
C PRO A 49 -8.13 -4.10 -1.83
N ARG A 50 -9.41 -4.16 -1.48
CA ARG A 50 -9.84 -4.09 -0.09
C ARG A 50 -9.07 -5.12 0.72
N SER A 51 -8.55 -4.70 1.86
CA SER A 51 -7.91 -5.58 2.81
C SER A 51 -8.80 -5.78 4.03
N PHE A 52 -8.57 -6.89 4.73
CA PHE A 52 -9.44 -7.35 5.80
C PHE A 52 -8.60 -7.83 6.97
N LYS A 53 -9.10 -7.57 8.17
CA LYS A 53 -8.61 -8.22 9.39
C LYS A 53 -9.76 -9.02 9.97
N ILE A 54 -9.59 -10.34 10.10
CA ILE A 54 -10.64 -11.21 10.59
C ILE A 54 -10.14 -11.92 11.85
N THR A 55 -10.89 -11.78 12.92
CA THR A 55 -10.71 -12.57 14.15
C THR A 55 -11.57 -13.81 14.05
N TRP A 56 -10.96 -14.97 14.19
CA TRP A 56 -11.57 -16.28 14.06
C TRP A 56 -11.71 -16.96 15.39
N GLU A 57 -12.81 -17.72 15.57
CA GLU A 57 -13.01 -18.68 16.65
C GLU A 57 -13.07 -20.11 16.11
N SER A 58 -12.57 -21.06 16.88
CA SER A 58 -12.61 -22.48 16.55
C SER A 58 -12.76 -23.32 17.82
N GLN A 59 -13.43 -24.46 17.74
CA GLN A 59 -13.45 -25.45 18.83
C GLN A 59 -12.09 -26.14 19.04
N LEU A 60 -11.22 -26.09 18.02
CA LEU A 60 -9.89 -26.70 18.09
C LEU A 60 -8.85 -25.78 18.76
N SER A 61 -9.21 -24.54 19.04
CA SER A 61 -8.33 -23.55 19.69
C SER A 61 -9.01 -22.93 20.91
N THR A 62 -8.29 -22.86 22.02
CA THR A 62 -8.78 -22.22 23.24
C THR A 62 -8.80 -20.70 23.16
N ARG A 63 -8.16 -20.12 22.17
CA ARG A 63 -8.10 -18.66 21.97
C ARG A 63 -8.45 -18.31 20.52
N PRO A 64 -9.17 -17.19 20.31
CA PRO A 64 -9.34 -16.64 18.99
C PRO A 64 -7.98 -16.33 18.34
N PHE A 65 -7.89 -16.46 17.02
CA PHE A 65 -6.72 -16.07 16.23
C PHE A 65 -7.13 -15.06 15.18
N THR A 66 -6.17 -14.31 14.68
CA THR A 66 -6.44 -13.20 13.75
C THR A 66 -5.64 -13.39 12.46
N THR A 67 -6.32 -13.22 11.33
CA THR A 67 -5.67 -13.09 10.03
C THR A 67 -5.59 -11.62 9.67
N ALA A 68 -4.37 -11.12 9.56
CA ALA A 68 -4.08 -9.75 9.17
C ALA A 68 -2.75 -9.73 8.40
N GLY A 69 -2.59 -8.77 7.50
CA GLY A 69 -1.30 -8.53 6.84
C GLY A 69 -0.34 -7.74 7.75
N GLU A 70 0.92 -7.63 7.34
CA GLU A 70 1.94 -6.85 8.06
C GLU A 70 1.55 -5.39 8.27
N ALA A 71 0.76 -4.83 7.37
CA ALA A 71 0.28 -3.45 7.43
C ALA A 71 -1.09 -3.27 8.11
N GLY A 72 -1.67 -4.34 8.67
CA GLY A 72 -2.94 -4.31 9.40
C GLY A 72 -4.09 -5.05 8.72
N GLY A 73 -4.16 -5.08 7.37
CA GLY A 73 -5.15 -5.83 6.61
C GLY A 73 -4.51 -6.85 5.67
N ALA A 74 -5.22 -7.96 5.39
CA ALA A 74 -4.83 -8.98 4.43
C ALA A 74 -5.86 -9.06 3.29
N THR A 75 -5.42 -9.39 2.09
CA THR A 75 -6.29 -9.71 0.97
C THR A 75 -6.99 -11.05 1.21
N VAL A 76 -8.08 -11.31 0.50
CA VAL A 76 -8.78 -12.61 0.57
C VAL A 76 -7.82 -13.78 0.28
N LYS A 77 -6.90 -13.59 -0.67
CA LYS A 77 -5.91 -14.61 -1.05
C LYS A 77 -4.91 -14.90 0.06
N GLU A 78 -4.40 -13.88 0.73
CA GLU A 78 -3.49 -14.05 1.88
C GLU A 78 -4.19 -14.73 3.06
N ILE A 79 -5.45 -14.39 3.31
CA ILE A 79 -6.28 -15.06 4.33
C ILE A 79 -6.50 -16.52 3.97
N GLU A 80 -6.82 -16.82 2.71
CA GLU A 80 -6.97 -18.18 2.19
C GLU A 80 -5.70 -19.00 2.40
N GLU A 81 -4.55 -18.49 1.97
CA GLU A 81 -3.25 -19.14 2.12
C GLU A 81 -2.92 -19.40 3.60
N TYR A 82 -3.17 -18.43 4.48
CA TYR A 82 -2.97 -18.59 5.92
C TYR A 82 -3.83 -19.72 6.48
N LEU A 83 -5.14 -19.72 6.19
CA LEU A 83 -6.07 -20.72 6.72
C LEU A 83 -5.77 -22.13 6.24
N ILE A 84 -5.30 -22.29 5.00
CA ILE A 84 -4.87 -23.56 4.43
C ILE A 84 -3.59 -24.03 5.12
N ASN A 85 -2.57 -23.20 5.19
CA ASN A 85 -1.26 -23.53 5.73
C ASN A 85 -1.31 -23.82 7.25
N ALA A 86 -2.17 -23.14 7.98
CA ALA A 86 -2.40 -23.34 9.40
C ALA A 86 -3.31 -24.55 9.71
N GLY A 87 -3.81 -25.27 8.70
CA GLY A 87 -4.61 -26.49 8.88
C GLY A 87 -6.08 -26.27 9.26
N TRP A 88 -6.58 -25.05 9.12
CA TRP A 88 -7.99 -24.71 9.40
C TRP A 88 -8.95 -25.14 8.30
N SER A 89 -8.45 -25.54 7.14
CA SER A 89 -9.24 -25.96 5.99
C SER A 89 -9.41 -27.46 5.89
N SER A 90 -10.66 -27.90 5.65
CA SER A 90 -10.99 -29.27 5.25
C SER A 90 -11.14 -29.41 3.72
N SER A 91 -11.33 -28.30 3.01
CA SER A 91 -11.53 -28.26 1.56
C SER A 91 -10.80 -27.06 0.95
N PRO A 92 -9.48 -27.14 0.70
CA PRO A 92 -8.65 -25.99 0.30
C PRO A 92 -9.19 -25.22 -0.91
N ARG A 93 -9.73 -25.91 -1.92
CA ARG A 93 -10.26 -25.27 -3.15
C ARG A 93 -11.47 -24.35 -2.92
N LEU A 94 -12.12 -24.45 -1.77
CA LEU A 94 -13.33 -23.71 -1.46
C LEU A 94 -13.10 -22.55 -0.48
N VAL A 95 -11.92 -22.47 0.12
CA VAL A 95 -11.60 -21.50 1.18
C VAL A 95 -11.78 -20.06 0.71
N GLY A 96 -11.20 -19.68 -0.42
CA GLY A 96 -11.33 -18.32 -0.94
C GLY A 96 -12.77 -17.89 -1.18
N GLY A 97 -13.59 -18.81 -1.72
CA GLY A 97 -15.03 -18.59 -1.88
C GLY A 97 -15.78 -18.45 -0.55
N ALA A 98 -15.43 -19.27 0.45
CA ALA A 98 -16.03 -19.20 1.78
C ALA A 98 -15.66 -17.91 2.51
N VAL A 99 -14.39 -17.51 2.47
CA VAL A 99 -13.90 -16.24 3.05
C VAL A 99 -14.61 -15.06 2.38
N SER A 100 -14.66 -15.00 1.05
CA SER A 100 -15.34 -13.93 0.31
C SER A 100 -16.82 -13.85 0.64
N ALA A 101 -17.53 -14.96 0.66
CA ALA A 101 -18.95 -15.01 1.00
C ALA A 101 -19.20 -14.52 2.44
N THR A 102 -18.33 -14.92 3.36
CA THR A 102 -18.40 -14.50 4.77
C THR A 102 -18.21 -12.99 4.91
N ILE A 103 -17.16 -12.45 4.34
CA ILE A 103 -16.87 -10.99 4.34
C ILE A 103 -18.07 -10.21 3.77
N ASN A 104 -18.56 -10.64 2.61
CA ASN A 104 -19.71 -9.99 1.95
C ASN A 104 -20.97 -10.06 2.82
N SER A 105 -21.20 -11.16 3.53
CA SER A 105 -22.31 -11.32 4.46
C SER A 105 -22.19 -10.34 5.64
N PHE A 106 -21.00 -10.20 6.23
CA PHE A 106 -20.76 -9.26 7.32
C PHE A 106 -20.97 -7.82 6.88
N ILE A 107 -20.48 -7.44 5.69
CA ILE A 107 -20.67 -6.10 5.13
C ILE A 107 -22.16 -5.85 4.88
N LYS A 108 -22.85 -6.76 4.19
CA LYS A 108 -24.26 -6.60 3.82
C LYS A 108 -25.20 -6.47 5.02
N ASN A 109 -24.87 -7.16 6.12
CA ASN A 109 -25.68 -7.13 7.34
C ASN A 109 -25.23 -6.07 8.36
N GLY A 110 -24.28 -5.18 7.98
CA GLY A 110 -23.78 -4.12 8.88
C GLY A 110 -23.00 -4.62 10.09
N LEU A 111 -22.50 -5.88 10.03
CA LEU A 111 -21.73 -6.51 11.11
C LEU A 111 -20.23 -6.27 10.97
N ALA A 112 -19.77 -5.84 9.79
CA ALA A 112 -18.37 -5.50 9.57
C ALA A 112 -18.06 -4.09 10.09
N ILE A 113 -16.91 -3.96 10.73
CA ILE A 113 -16.36 -2.66 11.12
C ILE A 113 -15.62 -2.10 9.91
N VAL A 114 -16.11 -1.03 9.32
CA VAL A 114 -15.44 -0.36 8.20
C VAL A 114 -14.49 0.70 8.77
N GLN A 115 -13.20 0.49 8.57
CA GLN A 115 -12.17 1.47 8.88
C GLN A 115 -11.70 2.11 7.57
N LYS A 116 -11.82 3.43 7.47
CA LYS A 116 -11.15 4.19 6.42
C LYS A 116 -9.66 4.26 6.79
N ASP A 117 -8.91 3.23 6.45
CA ASP A 117 -7.49 3.16 6.73
C ASP A 117 -6.71 3.09 5.41
N ILE A 118 -5.67 3.88 5.34
CA ILE A 118 -4.71 3.85 4.24
C ILE A 118 -3.45 3.22 4.81
N ASP A 119 -3.07 2.07 4.27
CA ASP A 119 -1.90 1.32 4.72
C ASP A 119 -0.60 2.10 4.56
N ASN A 120 -0.52 2.97 3.56
CA ASN A 120 0.68 3.73 3.25
C ASN A 120 0.63 5.13 3.87
N PRO A 121 1.64 5.51 4.67
CA PRO A 121 1.77 6.88 5.15
C PRO A 121 1.87 7.87 4.00
N GLY A 122 1.16 8.99 4.08
CA GLY A 122 1.24 9.98 3.01
C GLY A 122 0.19 11.08 3.08
N PHE A 123 0.14 11.84 1.98
CA PHE A 123 -0.82 12.92 1.80
C PHE A 123 -1.81 12.55 0.69
N TYR A 124 -3.09 12.70 0.99
CA TYR A 124 -4.21 12.30 0.14
C TYR A 124 -5.20 13.45 0.01
N TYR A 125 -5.89 13.52 -1.13
CA TYR A 125 -6.98 14.45 -1.31
C TYR A 125 -8.30 13.79 -0.88
N ASP A 126 -8.97 14.41 0.09
CA ASP A 126 -10.31 14.04 0.52
C ASP A 126 -11.32 14.87 -0.29
N SER A 127 -11.99 14.25 -1.24
CA SER A 127 -12.95 14.92 -2.12
C SER A 127 -14.23 15.32 -1.41
N GLU A 128 -14.58 14.69 -0.27
CA GLU A 128 -15.77 15.07 0.50
C GLU A 128 -15.54 16.38 1.27
N LYS A 129 -14.31 16.61 1.71
CA LYS A 129 -13.91 17.78 2.49
C LYS A 129 -13.18 18.85 1.68
N ASP A 130 -12.89 18.56 0.40
CA ASP A 130 -12.08 19.42 -0.49
C ASP A 130 -10.75 19.84 0.15
N MET A 131 -10.04 18.88 0.78
CA MET A 131 -8.80 19.18 1.48
C MET A 131 -7.77 18.06 1.36
N ILE A 132 -6.49 18.41 1.54
CA ILE A 132 -5.42 17.43 1.66
C ILE A 132 -5.36 16.97 3.12
N ILE A 133 -5.41 15.67 3.33
CA ILE A 133 -5.26 15.03 4.63
C ILE A 133 -3.92 14.29 4.73
N SER A 134 -3.34 14.27 5.93
CA SER A 134 -2.15 13.48 6.24
C SER A 134 -2.56 12.21 6.97
N ILE A 135 -2.10 11.06 6.49
CA ILE A 135 -2.42 9.76 7.08
C ILE A 135 -1.15 9.05 7.52
N LYS A 136 -1.15 8.54 8.74
CA LYS A 136 -0.04 7.80 9.37
C LYS A 136 1.33 8.53 9.35
N LYS A 137 1.39 9.75 8.86
CA LYS A 137 2.59 10.57 8.92
C LYS A 137 2.56 11.39 10.21
N LYS A 138 3.28 10.90 11.24
CA LYS A 138 3.50 11.68 12.45
C LYS A 138 4.54 12.74 12.15
N VAL A 139 4.14 13.98 12.16
CA VAL A 139 5.05 15.12 12.13
C VAL A 139 5.34 15.48 13.59
N ARG A 140 6.61 15.38 13.98
CA ARG A 140 7.06 15.89 15.28
C ARG A 140 7.19 17.41 15.15
N GLU A 141 6.64 18.17 16.07
CA GLU A 141 6.90 19.58 16.16
C GLU A 141 8.37 19.80 16.60
N PRO A 142 9.20 20.49 15.80
CA PRO A 142 10.57 20.77 16.20
C PRO A 142 10.60 21.84 17.29
N SER A 143 11.60 21.81 18.15
CA SER A 143 11.90 22.92 19.04
C SER A 143 12.38 24.14 18.23
N GLN A 144 12.31 25.32 18.81
CA GLN A 144 12.79 26.54 18.17
C GLN A 144 14.28 26.47 17.84
N ALA A 145 15.09 25.84 18.68
CA ALA A 145 16.51 25.64 18.45
C ALA A 145 16.77 24.74 17.23
N GLU A 146 16.07 23.61 17.12
CA GLU A 146 16.17 22.72 15.95
C GLU A 146 15.72 23.41 14.66
N LEU A 147 14.71 24.26 14.73
CA LEU A 147 14.25 25.03 13.58
C LEU A 147 15.32 26.04 13.13
N LEU A 148 15.95 26.75 14.05
CA LEU A 148 17.04 27.67 13.75
C LEU A 148 18.24 26.96 13.14
N GLU A 149 18.64 25.81 13.68
CA GLU A 149 19.70 24.99 13.13
C GLU A 149 19.38 24.53 11.69
N ALA A 150 18.17 24.03 11.47
CA ALA A 150 17.72 23.63 10.12
C ALA A 150 17.77 24.79 9.12
N VAL A 151 17.35 25.99 9.51
CA VAL A 151 17.45 27.19 8.67
C VAL A 151 18.90 27.56 8.37
N GLN A 152 19.81 27.46 9.35
CA GLN A 152 21.25 27.68 9.14
C GLN A 152 21.84 26.70 8.13
N VAL A 153 21.51 25.41 8.24
CA VAL A 153 21.94 24.38 7.27
C VAL A 153 21.41 24.69 5.87
N LEU A 154 20.15 25.08 5.74
CA LEU A 154 19.58 25.46 4.43
C LEU A 154 20.28 26.70 3.83
N ASN A 155 20.67 27.67 4.64
CA ASN A 155 21.45 28.83 4.18
C ASN A 155 22.83 28.43 3.70
N GLN A 156 23.53 27.52 4.42
CA GLN A 156 24.84 26.98 3.99
C GLN A 156 24.75 26.24 2.65
N LEU A 157 23.63 25.57 2.35
CA LEU A 157 23.43 24.97 1.03
C LEU A 157 23.44 26.04 -0.09
N GLY A 158 22.93 27.24 0.19
CA GLY A 158 23.00 28.38 -0.73
C GLY A 158 24.45 28.75 -1.08
N ASP A 159 25.36 28.71 -0.10
CA ASP A 159 26.78 28.99 -0.30
C ASP A 159 27.49 27.89 -1.10
N VAL A 160 27.19 26.62 -0.82
CA VAL A 160 27.73 25.48 -1.57
C VAL A 160 27.31 25.51 -3.04
N PHE A 161 26.08 25.89 -3.32
CA PHE A 161 25.51 25.95 -4.67
C PHE A 161 25.42 27.37 -5.24
N LYS A 162 26.22 28.32 -4.73
CA LYS A 162 26.13 29.76 -5.09
C LYS A 162 26.11 30.03 -6.59
N ASN A 163 26.82 29.25 -7.39
CA ASN A 163 26.85 29.39 -8.85
C ASN A 163 25.61 28.74 -9.53
N ASN A 164 24.78 28.04 -8.80
CA ASN A 164 23.62 27.27 -9.28
C ASN A 164 22.39 27.45 -8.38
N THR A 165 22.22 28.61 -7.77
CA THR A 165 21.13 28.90 -6.81
C THR A 165 19.74 28.68 -7.40
N LYS A 166 19.57 28.98 -8.68
CA LYS A 166 18.29 28.73 -9.39
C LYS A 166 18.00 27.24 -9.49
N LEU A 167 19.01 26.41 -9.78
CA LEU A 167 18.88 24.96 -9.83
C LEU A 167 18.58 24.40 -8.44
N LEU A 168 19.33 24.82 -7.41
CA LEU A 168 19.09 24.44 -6.02
C LEU A 168 17.66 24.75 -5.60
N SER A 169 17.20 26.00 -5.83
CA SER A 169 15.82 26.40 -5.52
C SER A 169 14.77 25.55 -6.24
N THR A 170 15.00 25.20 -7.50
CA THR A 170 14.10 24.35 -8.28
C THR A 170 14.02 22.94 -7.69
N VAL A 171 15.16 22.36 -7.33
CA VAL A 171 15.22 21.01 -6.76
C VAL A 171 14.57 20.96 -5.37
N LEU A 172 14.84 21.95 -4.52
CA LEU A 172 14.23 22.03 -3.18
C LEU A 172 12.71 22.23 -3.28
N LYS A 173 12.22 23.12 -4.14
CA LYS A 173 10.78 23.29 -4.39
C LYS A 173 10.14 22.01 -4.89
N TRP A 174 10.78 21.31 -5.83
CA TRP A 174 10.30 20.04 -6.30
C TRP A 174 10.24 19.02 -5.15
N GLY A 175 11.31 18.94 -4.35
CA GLY A 175 11.37 18.05 -3.19
C GLY A 175 10.21 18.29 -2.22
N LEU A 176 9.97 19.52 -1.82
CA LEU A 176 8.88 19.88 -0.91
C LEU A 176 7.50 19.54 -1.46
N LEU A 177 7.31 19.65 -2.78
CA LEU A 177 6.03 19.36 -3.43
C LEU A 177 5.83 17.88 -3.74
N SER A 178 6.90 17.07 -3.75
CA SER A 178 6.87 15.67 -4.20
C SER A 178 5.97 14.79 -3.35
N ILE A 179 5.85 15.06 -2.06
CA ILE A 179 4.97 14.32 -1.13
C ILE A 179 3.49 14.45 -1.48
N PHE A 180 3.10 15.49 -2.21
CA PHE A 180 1.72 15.71 -2.66
C PHE A 180 1.46 15.11 -4.05
N SER A 181 2.40 14.35 -4.61
CA SER A 181 2.28 13.81 -5.97
C SER A 181 1.01 12.96 -6.16
N TYR A 182 0.67 12.15 -5.15
CA TYR A 182 -0.54 11.33 -5.20
C TYR A 182 -1.81 12.17 -5.07
N ALA A 183 -1.88 13.09 -4.11
CA ALA A 183 -3.02 14.01 -3.96
C ALA A 183 -3.25 14.84 -5.23
N LYS A 184 -2.19 15.27 -5.91
CA LYS A 184 -2.30 15.95 -7.22
C LYS A 184 -2.90 15.05 -8.30
N LYS A 185 -2.52 13.77 -8.33
CA LYS A 185 -3.10 12.81 -9.28
C LYS A 185 -4.60 12.62 -9.07
N GLN A 186 -5.05 12.55 -7.81
CA GLN A 186 -6.46 12.41 -7.48
C GLN A 186 -7.32 13.56 -8.05
N VAL A 187 -6.73 14.74 -8.26
CA VAL A 187 -7.40 15.89 -8.88
C VAL A 187 -7.02 16.08 -10.37
N GLY A 188 -6.55 15.02 -11.03
CA GLY A 188 -6.21 15.05 -12.45
C GLY A 188 -4.96 15.86 -12.81
N LYS A 189 -4.10 16.13 -11.82
CA LYS A 189 -2.82 16.82 -12.02
C LYS A 189 -1.68 15.87 -11.69
N TRP A 190 -0.57 15.99 -12.36
CA TRP A 190 0.61 15.18 -12.07
C TRP A 190 1.83 16.05 -11.78
N MET A 191 2.85 15.40 -11.21
CA MET A 191 4.13 16.02 -10.94
C MET A 191 5.22 15.30 -11.73
N PRO A 192 6.04 16.02 -12.53
CA PRO A 192 7.10 15.40 -13.32
C PRO A 192 8.18 14.83 -12.40
N TRP A 193 8.84 13.78 -12.86
CA TRP A 193 10.01 13.24 -12.19
C TRP A 193 11.18 14.23 -12.29
N LEU A 194 11.99 14.27 -11.24
CA LEU A 194 13.22 15.04 -11.22
C LEU A 194 14.37 14.16 -11.71
N TYR A 195 15.04 14.59 -12.78
CA TYR A 195 16.22 13.94 -13.30
C TYR A 195 17.45 14.85 -13.17
N LEU A 196 18.42 14.41 -12.37
CA LEU A 196 19.67 15.13 -12.13
C LEU A 196 20.77 14.59 -13.04
N LYS A 197 21.22 15.39 -14.02
CA LYS A 197 22.31 15.06 -14.94
C LYS A 197 23.51 15.98 -14.68
N GLY A 198 24.72 15.45 -14.79
CA GLY A 198 25.98 16.22 -14.65
C GLY A 198 27.18 15.30 -14.53
N SER A 199 28.39 15.86 -14.52
CA SER A 199 29.65 15.14 -14.37
C SER A 199 29.75 14.37 -13.04
N ALA A 200 30.63 13.39 -12.96
CA ALA A 200 30.96 12.75 -11.71
C ALA A 200 31.44 13.78 -10.67
N GLY A 201 31.11 13.59 -9.40
CA GLY A 201 31.53 14.50 -8.32
C GLY A 201 30.76 15.84 -8.26
N SER A 202 29.78 16.12 -9.15
CA SER A 202 29.04 17.39 -9.15
C SER A 202 27.96 17.52 -8.05
N GLY A 203 27.90 16.65 -7.06
CA GLY A 203 26.99 16.74 -5.92
C GLY A 203 25.56 16.28 -6.19
N LYS A 204 25.25 15.64 -7.33
CA LYS A 204 23.88 15.17 -7.67
C LYS A 204 23.26 14.27 -6.63
N THR A 205 23.99 13.24 -6.24
CA THR A 205 23.51 12.26 -5.23
C THR A 205 23.36 12.92 -3.87
N THR A 206 24.25 13.85 -3.51
CA THR A 206 24.15 14.64 -2.27
C THR A 206 22.88 15.47 -2.28
N LEU A 207 22.64 16.21 -3.37
CA LEU A 207 21.44 17.03 -3.52
C LEU A 207 20.15 16.21 -3.47
N ALA A 208 20.12 15.03 -4.10
CA ALA A 208 18.99 14.11 -4.03
C ALA A 208 18.77 13.54 -2.62
N LYS A 209 19.85 13.23 -1.90
CA LYS A 209 19.76 12.79 -0.49
C LYS A 209 19.22 13.89 0.42
N ILE A 210 19.55 15.16 0.18
CA ILE A 210 19.00 16.28 0.95
C ILE A 210 17.47 16.28 0.87
N ILE A 211 16.87 15.96 -0.28
CA ILE A 211 15.42 15.84 -0.41
C ILE A 211 14.89 14.73 0.52
N LEU A 212 15.56 13.58 0.60
CA LEU A 212 15.15 12.51 1.51
C LEU A 212 15.24 12.96 2.98
N TYR A 213 16.30 13.69 3.35
CA TYR A 213 16.46 14.27 4.69
C TYR A 213 15.34 15.25 5.03
N LEU A 214 14.94 16.12 4.09
CA LEU A 214 13.84 17.07 4.29
C LEU A 214 12.51 16.38 4.66
N HIS A 215 12.34 15.14 4.23
CA HIS A 215 11.14 14.33 4.52
C HIS A 215 11.34 13.31 5.65
N GLY A 216 12.53 13.27 6.28
CA GLY A 216 12.86 12.31 7.32
C GLY A 216 12.94 10.86 6.83
N THR A 217 13.20 10.67 5.53
CA THR A 217 13.19 9.35 4.87
C THR A 217 14.52 8.97 4.21
N PRO A 218 15.70 9.24 4.82
CA PRO A 218 16.99 8.88 4.26
C PRO A 218 17.33 7.38 4.45
N THR A 219 16.34 6.51 4.30
CA THR A 219 16.47 5.06 4.52
C THR A 219 16.99 4.35 3.26
N PRO A 220 17.58 3.15 3.38
CA PRO A 220 17.99 2.33 2.23
C PRO A 220 16.82 2.01 1.29
N GLU A 221 15.59 1.89 1.81
CA GLU A 221 14.39 1.62 1.04
C GLU A 221 14.07 2.75 0.07
N ASN A 222 14.40 4.00 0.44
CA ASN A 222 14.15 5.20 -0.35
C ASN A 222 15.39 5.66 -1.15
N ASN A 223 16.52 4.99 -1.00
CA ASN A 223 17.76 5.24 -1.74
C ASN A 223 18.24 3.95 -2.42
N ILE A 224 17.74 3.68 -3.60
CA ILE A 224 17.97 2.43 -4.31
C ILE A 224 18.91 2.60 -5.50
N GLY A 225 19.72 1.57 -5.75
CA GLY A 225 20.51 1.48 -6.98
C GLY A 225 19.63 1.11 -8.19
N GLY A 226 20.17 1.35 -9.39
CA GLY A 226 19.46 1.08 -10.65
C GLY A 226 18.98 -0.36 -10.80
N SER A 227 19.70 -1.35 -10.23
CA SER A 227 19.27 -2.76 -10.22
C SER A 227 18.02 -3.03 -9.40
N GLY A 228 17.73 -2.20 -8.40
CA GLY A 228 16.50 -2.27 -7.61
C GLY A 228 15.28 -1.68 -8.33
N PHE A 229 15.48 -1.11 -9.52
CA PHE A 229 14.47 -0.41 -10.32
C PHE A 229 14.44 -0.90 -11.78
N ASP A 230 14.83 -2.14 -12.02
CA ASP A 230 15.12 -2.69 -13.34
C ASP A 230 14.00 -3.53 -13.96
N THR A 231 12.91 -3.78 -13.25
CA THR A 231 11.73 -4.51 -13.73
C THR A 231 10.45 -3.78 -13.38
N GLN A 232 9.38 -3.99 -14.15
CA GLN A 232 8.06 -3.41 -13.88
C GLN A 232 7.55 -3.73 -12.48
N ALA A 233 7.70 -4.98 -12.03
CA ALA A 233 7.26 -5.42 -10.72
C ALA A 233 8.01 -4.67 -9.59
N ARG A 234 9.33 -4.52 -9.70
CA ARG A 234 10.13 -3.76 -8.72
C ARG A 234 9.78 -2.28 -8.71
N VAL A 235 9.58 -1.68 -9.88
CA VAL A 235 9.13 -0.28 -10.00
C VAL A 235 7.77 -0.10 -9.34
N GLY A 236 6.79 -0.93 -9.68
CA GLY A 236 5.45 -0.89 -9.11
C GLY A 236 5.47 -1.07 -7.59
N ALA A 237 6.18 -2.10 -7.09
CA ALA A 237 6.30 -2.37 -5.66
C ALA A 237 6.96 -1.23 -4.87
N LYS A 238 7.91 -0.51 -5.47
CA LYS A 238 8.56 0.63 -4.81
C LYS A 238 7.69 1.88 -4.82
N LEU A 239 7.04 2.18 -5.93
CA LEU A 239 6.24 3.40 -6.09
C LEU A 239 4.86 3.32 -5.40
N SER A 240 4.36 2.11 -5.11
CA SER A 240 3.08 1.91 -4.42
C SER A 240 3.15 2.04 -2.89
N LYS A 241 4.34 2.03 -2.30
CA LYS A 241 4.49 1.91 -0.83
C LYS A 241 4.32 3.21 -0.07
N SER A 242 4.56 4.36 -0.69
CA SER A 242 4.63 5.63 0.03
C SER A 242 4.50 6.83 -0.92
N CYS A 243 4.03 7.96 -0.39
CA CYS A 243 4.11 9.27 -1.06
C CYS A 243 5.49 9.93 -0.90
N ASP A 244 6.41 9.31 -0.18
CA ASP A 244 7.74 9.88 0.06
C ASP A 244 8.61 9.85 -1.20
N PRO A 245 9.51 10.81 -1.37
CA PRO A 245 10.46 10.81 -2.47
C PRO A 245 11.31 9.55 -2.47
N LEU A 246 11.57 9.02 -3.65
CA LEU A 246 12.42 7.87 -3.89
C LEU A 246 13.63 8.32 -4.73
N LEU A 247 14.84 8.07 -4.22
CA LEU A 247 16.07 8.28 -4.97
C LEU A 247 16.44 6.99 -5.71
N VAL A 248 16.51 7.06 -7.02
CA VAL A 248 17.08 6.01 -7.86
C VAL A 248 18.45 6.46 -8.36
N ASN A 249 19.50 5.82 -7.84
CA ASN A 249 20.87 6.14 -8.20
C ASN A 249 21.30 5.30 -9.41
N GLU A 250 21.90 5.96 -10.41
CA GLU A 250 22.41 5.32 -11.64
C GLU A 250 21.39 4.43 -12.37
N PRO A 251 20.23 4.98 -12.77
CA PRO A 251 19.16 4.18 -13.37
C PRO A 251 19.41 3.79 -14.85
N ALA A 252 20.58 4.08 -15.41
CA ALA A 252 20.84 3.96 -16.85
C ALA A 252 20.47 2.59 -17.44
N GLY A 253 20.78 1.49 -16.74
CA GLY A 253 20.42 0.15 -17.17
C GLY A 253 18.91 -0.14 -17.13
N ALA A 254 18.19 0.49 -16.21
CA ALA A 254 16.75 0.37 -16.06
C ALA A 254 16.01 1.13 -17.17
N PHE A 255 16.46 2.33 -17.49
CA PHE A 255 15.81 3.20 -18.51
C PHE A 255 16.04 2.73 -19.95
N ASN A 256 16.95 1.80 -20.19
CA ASN A 256 17.08 1.14 -21.49
C ASN A 256 16.00 0.07 -21.75
N ARG A 257 15.19 -0.27 -20.72
CA ARG A 257 14.12 -1.25 -20.84
C ARG A 257 12.79 -0.54 -21.06
N TYR A 258 12.22 -0.72 -22.25
CA TYR A 258 10.93 -0.10 -22.63
C TYR A 258 9.83 -0.35 -21.58
N SER A 259 9.71 -1.58 -21.07
CA SER A 259 8.71 -1.95 -20.07
C SER A 259 8.84 -1.17 -18.75
N VAL A 260 10.06 -0.85 -18.32
CA VAL A 260 10.32 -0.02 -17.13
C VAL A 260 9.92 1.43 -17.38
N VAL A 261 10.29 1.97 -18.55
CA VAL A 261 9.92 3.33 -18.94
C VAL A 261 8.40 3.50 -19.03
N GLU A 262 7.70 2.55 -19.60
CA GLU A 262 6.23 2.57 -19.68
C GLU A 262 5.58 2.49 -18.28
N MET A 263 6.10 1.65 -17.39
CA MET A 263 5.59 1.60 -16.01
C MET A 263 5.79 2.94 -15.29
N ILE A 264 6.95 3.56 -15.46
CA ILE A 264 7.24 4.88 -14.89
C ILE A 264 6.24 5.92 -15.40
N LYS A 265 5.99 5.97 -16.71
CA LYS A 265 4.98 6.88 -17.30
C LYS A 265 3.60 6.64 -16.70
N VAL A 266 3.17 5.39 -16.66
CA VAL A 266 1.89 5.01 -16.05
C VAL A 266 1.82 5.46 -14.58
N CYS A 267 2.87 5.26 -13.79
CA CYS A 267 2.91 5.70 -12.41
C CYS A 267 2.87 7.22 -12.26
N VAL A 268 3.35 7.98 -13.24
CA VAL A 268 3.29 9.45 -13.24
C VAL A 268 1.91 9.95 -13.68
N GLU A 269 1.34 9.37 -14.74
CA GLU A 269 0.19 9.93 -15.45
C GLU A 269 -1.14 9.31 -15.04
N SER A 270 -1.16 8.11 -14.48
CA SER A 270 -2.38 7.38 -14.16
C SER A 270 -2.62 7.28 -12.66
N ILE A 271 -3.87 7.49 -12.24
CA ILE A 271 -4.35 7.16 -10.89
C ILE A 271 -4.50 5.64 -10.77
N THR A 272 -5.00 5.01 -11.83
CA THR A 272 -5.12 3.57 -11.92
C THR A 272 -3.77 3.00 -12.35
N GLY A 273 -2.95 2.62 -11.39
CA GLY A 273 -1.79 1.81 -11.71
C GLY A 273 -2.25 0.56 -12.47
N ARG A 274 -1.54 0.14 -13.50
CA ARG A 274 -1.73 -1.19 -14.10
C ARG A 274 -1.32 -2.27 -13.09
N GLY A 275 -1.91 -2.20 -11.90
CA GLY A 275 -1.67 -3.09 -10.77
C GLY A 275 -2.50 -4.36 -10.83
N LYS A 276 -2.78 -4.86 -12.02
CA LYS A 276 -3.10 -6.27 -12.21
C LYS A 276 -1.91 -6.94 -12.87
N MET A 277 -0.85 -7.08 -12.14
CA MET A 277 0.10 -8.12 -12.45
C MET A 277 0.33 -8.94 -11.19
N ILE A 278 -0.49 -10.02 -11.17
CA ILE A 278 -0.39 -11.27 -10.42
C ILE A 278 -0.91 -11.22 -9.01
#